data_d9004df128ec6635b5b5c5f8fbdb3010
#
_entry.id   d9004df128ec6635b5b5c5f8fbdb3010
#
_cell.length_a   1.000
_cell.length_b   1.000
_cell.length_c   1.000
_cell.angle_alpha   90.00
_cell.angle_beta   90.00
_cell.angle_gamma   90.00
#
_symmetry.space_group_name_H-M   'P 1'
#
loop_
_entity.id
_entity.type
_entity.pdbx_description
1 polymer ?
#
loop_
_entity_poly.entity_id
_entity_poly.type
_entity_poly.pdbx_seq_one_letter_code
_entity_poly.pdbx_strand_id
1 'polypeptide(L)'
;EEELVSLPATWYAGLGHAERFPDYWELFVSNPGPVGTLQPFDSVRPEKTTQLDVGLQYAKGPLEAWVSAYAGLVEDYILFSYVPGVMPGMLRAEVSNIDATIAGAEMGASYRFTSNWKGDASLAYAWGKNRSDDRAMPQIPPLEGRLGLTYERDNWSTSGLWRMVASQGRVAENQGTVVGKDFDESAGFGVLAVNGAYRLNKNFKLSAGVDNLLDKAYSEHLNLAGSAGFADYGLEPTSRVNEPGCTYWARVDMSF
;
A
#
# COMPACT_ATOMS: atom_id res chain seq x y z
N GLU A 1 6.22 -18.16 -18.57
CA GLU A 1 4.81 -17.98 -18.98
C GLU A 1 4.42 -19.12 -19.91
N GLU A 2 3.27 -19.71 -19.72
CA GLU A 2 2.74 -20.76 -20.58
C GLU A 2 1.28 -20.46 -20.93
N GLU A 3 0.94 -20.56 -22.20
CA GLU A 3 -0.41 -20.35 -22.70
C GLU A 3 -1.24 -21.63 -22.54
N LEU A 4 -2.38 -21.54 -21.89
CA LEU A 4 -3.30 -22.67 -21.73
C LEU A 4 -4.01 -22.95 -23.04
N VAL A 5 -3.65 -24.03 -23.73
CA VAL A 5 -4.04 -24.37 -25.11
C VAL A 5 -5.56 -24.43 -25.37
N SER A 6 -6.39 -24.58 -24.34
CA SER A 6 -7.85 -24.61 -24.45
C SER A 6 -8.57 -23.38 -23.87
N LEU A 7 -7.87 -22.52 -23.16
CA LEU A 7 -8.43 -21.32 -22.54
C LEU A 7 -7.61 -20.10 -22.98
N PRO A 8 -8.25 -18.93 -23.20
CA PRO A 8 -7.55 -17.68 -23.51
C PRO A 8 -6.93 -17.11 -22.21
N ALA A 9 -6.01 -17.87 -21.63
CA ALA A 9 -5.40 -17.59 -20.34
C ALA A 9 -3.90 -17.89 -20.39
N THR A 10 -3.14 -17.03 -19.74
CA THR A 10 -1.70 -17.17 -19.52
C THR A 10 -1.45 -17.27 -18.03
N TRP A 11 -0.62 -18.21 -17.61
CA TRP A 11 -0.17 -18.31 -16.22
C TRP A 11 1.32 -18.10 -16.10
N TYR A 12 1.77 -17.71 -14.92
CA TYR A 12 3.18 -17.63 -14.58
C TYR A 12 3.44 -18.16 -13.17
N ALA A 13 4.64 -18.63 -12.95
CA ALA A 13 5.19 -18.90 -11.64
C ALA A 13 6.64 -18.44 -11.61
N GLY A 14 7.07 -17.90 -10.49
CA GLY A 14 8.43 -17.41 -10.29
C GLY A 14 8.88 -17.68 -8.87
N LEU A 15 10.15 -18.08 -8.69
CA LEU A 15 10.81 -18.17 -7.40
C LEU A 15 11.97 -17.19 -7.39
N GLY A 16 11.95 -16.27 -6.43
CA GLY A 16 12.98 -15.24 -6.25
C GLY A 16 13.69 -15.37 -4.92
N HIS A 17 14.96 -15.00 -4.91
CA HIS A 17 15.74 -14.77 -3.69
C HIS A 17 16.47 -13.44 -3.82
N ALA A 18 16.37 -12.61 -2.78
CA ALA A 18 17.02 -11.30 -2.73
C ALA A 18 17.59 -11.03 -1.34
N GLU A 19 18.70 -10.32 -1.30
CA GLU A 19 19.30 -9.83 -0.07
C GLU A 19 19.33 -8.30 -0.07
N ARG A 20 19.05 -7.67 1.07
CA ARG A 20 19.12 -6.23 1.29
C ARG A 20 20.06 -5.93 2.44
N PHE A 21 21.09 -5.15 2.19
CA PHE A 21 21.94 -4.63 3.27
C PHE A 21 21.21 -3.59 4.12
N PRO A 22 21.53 -3.51 5.43
CA PRO A 22 21.03 -2.43 6.28
C PRO A 22 21.41 -1.07 5.69
N ASP A 23 20.49 -0.13 5.74
CA ASP A 23 20.77 1.24 5.36
C ASP A 23 21.47 2.03 6.49
N TYR A 24 21.87 3.27 6.18
CA TYR A 24 22.53 4.16 7.12
C TYR A 24 21.71 4.37 8.41
N TRP A 25 20.41 4.59 8.29
CA TRP A 25 19.54 4.85 9.44
C TRP A 25 19.37 3.62 10.32
N GLU A 26 19.27 2.44 9.72
CA GLU A 26 19.16 1.16 10.43
C GLU A 26 20.42 0.87 11.25
N LEU A 27 21.59 1.27 10.74
CA LEU A 27 22.88 1.13 11.45
C LEU A 27 23.12 2.17 12.53
N PHE A 28 22.59 3.39 12.38
CA PHE A 28 22.85 4.48 13.33
C PHE A 28 21.83 4.58 14.46
N VAL A 29 20.56 4.35 14.19
CA VAL A 29 19.47 4.60 15.15
C VAL A 29 19.45 3.55 16.27
N SER A 30 19.88 2.35 16.02
CA SER A 30 19.83 1.24 16.97
C SER A 30 20.96 1.23 18.02
N ASN A 31 21.86 2.20 17.98
CA ASN A 31 22.99 2.22 18.91
C ASN A 31 22.61 2.87 20.25
N PRO A 32 22.63 2.13 21.38
CA PRO A 32 22.49 2.74 22.72
C PRO A 32 23.73 3.52 23.18
N GLY A 33 24.80 3.54 22.37
CA GLY A 33 26.03 4.24 22.65
C GLY A 33 25.97 5.76 22.45
N PRO A 34 27.09 6.47 22.55
CA PRO A 34 27.17 7.91 22.32
C PRO A 34 26.65 8.26 20.92
N VAL A 35 25.98 9.42 20.80
CA VAL A 35 25.45 9.91 19.52
C VAL A 35 26.51 9.87 18.42
N GLY A 36 26.18 9.28 17.29
CA GLY A 36 27.07 9.17 16.13
C GLY A 36 27.93 7.92 16.06
N THR A 37 27.75 6.95 16.98
CA THR A 37 28.46 5.66 16.91
C THR A 37 27.66 4.70 16.01
N LEU A 38 28.30 4.16 14.97
CA LEU A 38 27.71 3.13 14.10
C LEU A 38 27.52 1.82 14.86
N GLN A 39 26.41 1.14 14.59
CA GLN A 39 26.27 -0.26 14.97
C GLN A 39 27.24 -1.12 14.14
N PRO A 40 27.90 -2.10 14.75
CA PRO A 40 28.62 -3.10 14.00
C PRO A 40 27.70 -3.88 13.06
N PHE A 41 28.16 -4.22 11.87
CA PHE A 41 27.39 -5.01 10.89
C PHE A 41 26.97 -6.40 11.40
N ASP A 42 27.67 -6.94 12.40
CA ASP A 42 27.32 -8.19 13.05
C ASP A 42 26.13 -8.08 14.00
N SER A 43 25.72 -6.88 14.37
CA SER A 43 24.54 -6.62 15.20
C SER A 43 23.27 -6.39 14.38
N VAL A 44 23.39 -5.99 13.10
CA VAL A 44 22.26 -5.83 12.16
C VAL A 44 22.63 -6.54 10.86
N ARG A 45 22.07 -7.72 10.66
CA ARG A 45 22.38 -8.57 9.50
C ARG A 45 21.58 -8.16 8.27
N PRO A 46 22.09 -8.44 7.06
CA PRO A 46 21.34 -8.28 5.83
C PRO A 46 20.03 -9.09 5.85
N GLU A 47 18.97 -8.47 5.41
CA GLU A 47 17.65 -9.06 5.24
C GLU A 47 17.64 -9.95 3.99
N LYS A 48 17.08 -11.16 4.09
CA LYS A 48 17.00 -12.14 3.00
C LYS A 48 15.57 -12.56 2.77
N THR A 49 15.10 -12.41 1.56
CA THR A 49 13.74 -12.77 1.16
C THR A 49 13.77 -13.87 0.12
N THR A 50 13.08 -14.98 0.38
CA THR A 50 12.79 -16.03 -0.60
C THR A 50 11.29 -16.08 -0.82
N GLN A 51 10.83 -15.83 -2.08
CA GLN A 51 9.42 -15.66 -2.40
C GLN A 51 9.04 -16.46 -3.64
N LEU A 52 7.89 -17.10 -3.55
CA LEU A 52 7.19 -17.73 -4.67
C LEU A 52 6.06 -16.79 -5.11
N ASP A 53 5.99 -16.50 -6.39
CA ASP A 53 4.95 -15.73 -7.05
C ASP A 53 4.23 -16.60 -8.06
N VAL A 54 2.89 -16.52 -8.11
CA VAL A 54 2.06 -17.20 -9.10
C VAL A 54 0.99 -16.26 -9.61
N GLY A 55 0.60 -16.41 -10.86
CA GLY A 55 -0.48 -15.61 -11.40
C GLY A 55 -1.12 -16.21 -12.64
N LEU A 56 -2.32 -15.73 -12.92
CA LEU A 56 -3.13 -16.09 -14.07
C LEU A 56 -3.74 -14.82 -14.67
N GLN A 57 -3.68 -14.71 -15.99
CA GLN A 57 -4.34 -13.68 -16.78
C GLN A 57 -5.30 -14.34 -17.73
N TYR A 58 -6.48 -13.77 -17.90
CA TYR A 58 -7.52 -14.23 -18.79
C TYR A 58 -8.05 -13.08 -19.62
N ALA A 59 -8.16 -13.28 -20.94
CA ALA A 59 -8.72 -12.28 -21.84
C ALA A 59 -9.55 -12.97 -22.92
N LYS A 60 -10.87 -12.74 -22.91
CA LYS A 60 -11.77 -13.24 -23.95
C LYS A 60 -12.95 -12.31 -24.16
N GLY A 61 -13.09 -11.79 -25.37
CA GLY A 61 -14.18 -10.91 -25.73
C GLY A 61 -14.20 -9.64 -24.87
N PRO A 62 -15.32 -9.34 -24.18
CA PRO A 62 -15.42 -8.14 -23.36
C PRO A 62 -14.81 -8.29 -21.94
N LEU A 63 -14.34 -9.48 -21.56
CA LEU A 63 -13.81 -9.79 -20.24
C LEU A 63 -12.29 -9.89 -20.25
N GLU A 64 -11.66 -9.11 -19.40
CA GLU A 64 -10.26 -9.25 -18.98
C GLU A 64 -10.24 -9.47 -17.47
N ALA A 65 -9.48 -10.43 -16.98
CA ALA A 65 -9.34 -10.71 -15.54
C ALA A 65 -7.95 -11.21 -15.24
N TRP A 66 -7.51 -10.99 -14.03
CA TRP A 66 -6.21 -11.47 -13.54
C TRP A 66 -6.28 -11.78 -12.05
N VAL A 67 -5.43 -12.68 -11.62
CA VAL A 67 -5.14 -12.96 -10.22
C VAL A 67 -3.65 -13.22 -10.07
N SER A 68 -3.07 -12.68 -9.02
CA SER A 68 -1.72 -12.99 -8.59
C SER A 68 -1.69 -13.26 -7.08
N ALA A 69 -0.77 -14.11 -6.65
CA ALA A 69 -0.53 -14.39 -5.24
C ALA A 69 0.96 -14.61 -5.02
N TYR A 70 1.41 -14.27 -3.82
CA TYR A 70 2.77 -14.54 -3.39
C TYR A 70 2.80 -15.10 -1.98
N ALA A 71 3.85 -15.88 -1.68
CA ALA A 71 4.19 -16.32 -0.34
C ALA A 71 5.71 -16.35 -0.20
N GLY A 72 6.21 -15.81 0.91
CA GLY A 72 7.65 -15.67 1.13
C GLY A 72 8.05 -15.87 2.57
N LEU A 73 9.31 -16.27 2.72
CA LEU A 73 10.04 -16.31 3.98
C LEU A 73 11.06 -15.18 3.97
N VAL A 74 11.07 -14.40 5.04
CA VAL A 74 12.05 -13.35 5.26
C VAL A 74 12.89 -13.74 6.46
N GLU A 75 14.18 -13.95 6.23
CA GLU A 75 15.17 -14.16 7.27
C GLU A 75 15.86 -12.83 7.58
N ASP A 76 16.12 -12.60 8.85
CA ASP A 76 16.81 -11.40 9.31
C ASP A 76 16.12 -10.07 8.92
N TYR A 77 14.78 -10.04 8.81
CA TYR A 77 14.03 -8.81 8.59
C TYR A 77 14.42 -7.74 9.60
N ILE A 78 14.71 -6.52 9.14
CA ILE A 78 15.17 -5.41 9.98
C ILE A 78 13.95 -4.68 10.57
N LEU A 79 13.65 -4.99 11.83
CA LEU A 79 12.50 -4.46 12.55
C LEU A 79 12.93 -3.32 13.49
N PHE A 80 12.21 -2.20 13.41
CA PHE A 80 12.28 -1.10 14.38
C PHE A 80 11.26 -1.34 15.50
N SER A 81 11.72 -1.25 16.74
CA SER A 81 10.89 -1.24 17.94
C SER A 81 11.08 0.07 18.69
N TYR A 82 10.00 0.79 18.94
CA TYR A 82 10.01 2.07 19.64
C TYR A 82 9.68 1.84 21.11
N VAL A 83 10.72 1.83 21.94
CA VAL A 83 10.65 1.53 23.38
C VAL A 83 10.76 2.80 24.22
N PRO A 84 10.31 2.80 25.50
CA PRO A 84 10.50 3.94 26.37
C PRO A 84 11.96 4.36 26.46
N GLY A 85 12.22 5.65 26.28
CA GLY A 85 13.54 6.24 26.42
C GLY A 85 13.91 6.53 27.87
N VAL A 86 15.09 7.13 28.07
CA VAL A 86 15.60 7.49 29.40
C VAL A 86 14.75 8.58 30.07
N MET A 87 14.22 9.51 29.29
CA MET A 87 13.35 10.58 29.79
C MET A 87 11.87 10.16 29.65
N PRO A 88 11.02 10.45 30.65
CA PRO A 88 9.59 10.18 30.59
C PRO A 88 8.95 10.80 29.33
N GLY A 89 8.15 10.02 28.62
CA GLY A 89 7.45 10.45 27.40
C GLY A 89 8.29 10.42 26.12
N MET A 90 9.59 10.14 26.19
CA MET A 90 10.42 9.92 25.02
C MET A 90 10.43 8.44 24.62
N LEU A 91 10.37 8.18 23.32
CA LEU A 91 10.64 6.87 22.75
C LEU A 91 12.03 6.86 22.12
N ARG A 92 12.72 5.76 22.24
CA ARG A 92 13.93 5.46 21.47
C ARG A 92 13.67 4.31 20.51
N ALA A 93 14.31 4.35 19.36
CA ALA A 93 14.26 3.24 18.43
C ALA A 93 15.33 2.19 18.78
N GLU A 94 14.94 0.94 18.72
CA GLU A 94 15.85 -0.22 18.73
C GLU A 94 15.66 -0.98 17.43
N VAL A 95 16.73 -1.47 16.85
CA VAL A 95 16.69 -2.29 15.64
C VAL A 95 17.09 -3.72 15.95
N SER A 96 16.35 -4.67 15.45
CA SER A 96 16.64 -6.09 15.59
C SER A 96 16.34 -6.85 14.31
N ASN A 97 17.05 -7.96 14.10
CA ASN A 97 16.68 -8.90 13.05
C ASN A 97 15.67 -9.91 13.58
N ILE A 98 14.63 -10.16 12.83
CA ILE A 98 13.60 -11.16 13.10
C ILE A 98 13.35 -12.02 11.86
N ASP A 99 12.77 -13.18 12.06
CA ASP A 99 12.26 -13.98 10.95
C ASP A 99 10.78 -13.73 10.74
N ALA A 100 10.37 -13.61 9.48
CA ALA A 100 8.99 -13.35 9.12
C ALA A 100 8.47 -14.29 8.02
N THR A 101 7.16 -14.41 7.94
CA THR A 101 6.44 -14.96 6.79
C THR A 101 5.55 -13.86 6.22
N ILE A 102 5.58 -13.72 4.91
CA ILE A 102 4.72 -12.79 4.17
C ILE A 102 3.89 -13.55 3.15
N ALA A 103 2.68 -13.11 2.92
CA ALA A 103 1.82 -13.62 1.86
C ALA A 103 0.86 -12.53 1.40
N GLY A 104 0.38 -12.64 0.17
CA GLY A 104 -0.62 -11.71 -0.34
C GLY A 104 -1.23 -12.23 -1.62
N ALA A 105 -2.35 -11.62 -1.98
CA ALA A 105 -3.03 -11.90 -3.23
C ALA A 105 -3.70 -10.63 -3.74
N GLU A 106 -3.70 -10.49 -5.05
CA GLU A 106 -4.38 -9.43 -5.76
C GLU A 106 -5.19 -10.04 -6.90
N MET A 107 -6.36 -9.49 -7.17
CA MET A 107 -7.16 -9.87 -8.32
C MET A 107 -7.88 -8.67 -8.90
N GLY A 108 -8.18 -8.74 -10.18
CA GLY A 108 -8.96 -7.72 -10.84
C GLY A 108 -9.67 -8.25 -12.06
N ALA A 109 -10.73 -7.56 -12.42
CA ALA A 109 -11.47 -7.82 -13.65
C ALA A 109 -11.97 -6.53 -14.26
N SER A 110 -12.04 -6.52 -15.58
CA SER A 110 -12.62 -5.48 -16.40
C SER A 110 -13.62 -6.11 -17.35
N TYR A 111 -14.83 -5.55 -17.42
CA TYR A 111 -15.87 -6.03 -18.30
C TYR A 111 -16.51 -4.89 -19.08
N ARG A 112 -16.51 -5.02 -20.40
CA ARG A 112 -17.18 -4.08 -21.30
C ARG A 112 -18.61 -4.54 -21.54
N PHE A 113 -19.57 -3.94 -20.83
CA PHE A 113 -21.01 -4.28 -20.91
C PHE A 113 -21.61 -3.93 -22.26
N THR A 114 -21.18 -2.78 -22.80
CA THR A 114 -21.60 -2.28 -24.12
C THR A 114 -20.40 -1.59 -24.79
N SER A 115 -20.59 -1.06 -26.00
CA SER A 115 -19.57 -0.21 -26.66
C SER A 115 -19.16 1.01 -25.83
N ASN A 116 -20.02 1.47 -24.93
CA ASN A 116 -19.84 2.70 -24.17
C ASN A 116 -19.60 2.48 -22.67
N TRP A 117 -20.05 1.36 -22.10
CA TRP A 117 -19.94 1.10 -20.67
C TRP A 117 -18.91 0.04 -20.34
N LYS A 118 -18.01 0.37 -19.41
CA LYS A 118 -16.99 -0.52 -18.86
C LYS A 118 -17.04 -0.49 -17.35
N GLY A 119 -17.01 -1.64 -16.72
CA GLY A 119 -16.85 -1.81 -15.28
C GLY A 119 -15.50 -2.42 -14.96
N ASP A 120 -14.90 -1.98 -13.87
CA ASP A 120 -13.63 -2.47 -13.34
C ASP A 120 -13.82 -2.83 -11.87
N ALA A 121 -13.21 -3.93 -11.43
CA ALA A 121 -13.17 -4.33 -10.03
C ALA A 121 -11.78 -4.83 -9.69
N SER A 122 -11.30 -4.53 -8.50
CA SER A 122 -10.06 -5.12 -7.97
C SER A 122 -10.14 -5.34 -6.48
N LEU A 123 -9.36 -6.31 -5.98
CA LEU A 123 -9.21 -6.65 -4.57
C LEU A 123 -7.74 -6.92 -4.30
N ALA A 124 -7.20 -6.37 -3.21
CA ALA A 124 -5.82 -6.59 -2.77
C ALA A 124 -5.79 -6.94 -1.28
N TYR A 125 -5.01 -7.95 -0.93
CA TYR A 125 -4.82 -8.40 0.45
C TYR A 125 -3.35 -8.71 0.70
N ALA A 126 -2.83 -8.21 1.81
CA ALA A 126 -1.50 -8.53 2.31
C ALA A 126 -1.56 -9.08 3.72
N TRP A 127 -0.64 -9.96 4.05
CA TRP A 127 -0.53 -10.59 5.35
C TRP A 127 0.94 -10.79 5.70
N GLY A 128 1.28 -10.57 6.97
CA GLY A 128 2.61 -10.82 7.49
C GLY A 128 2.57 -11.32 8.93
N LYS A 129 3.54 -12.16 9.28
CA LYS A 129 3.73 -12.71 10.61
C LYS A 129 5.20 -12.68 10.99
N ASN A 130 5.53 -12.01 12.10
CA ASN A 130 6.79 -12.15 12.80
C ASN A 130 6.83 -13.53 13.46
N ARG A 131 7.72 -14.41 13.00
CA ARG A 131 7.87 -15.78 13.51
C ARG A 131 8.69 -15.85 14.80
N SER A 132 9.53 -14.84 15.05
CA SER A 132 10.37 -14.80 16.24
C SER A 132 9.55 -14.57 17.51
N ASP A 133 8.47 -13.75 17.41
CA ASP A 133 7.60 -13.37 18.53
C ASP A 133 6.18 -13.90 18.42
N ASP A 134 5.87 -14.61 17.34
CA ASP A 134 4.51 -15.12 17.03
C ASP A 134 3.44 -14.02 16.92
N ARG A 135 3.81 -12.83 16.39
CA ARG A 135 2.95 -11.63 16.27
C ARG A 135 2.66 -11.26 14.82
N ALA A 136 1.74 -10.32 14.63
CA ALA A 136 1.57 -9.68 13.33
C ALA A 136 2.84 -8.92 12.93
N MET A 137 3.12 -8.85 11.62
CA MET A 137 4.10 -7.89 11.10
C MET A 137 3.50 -6.50 11.13
N PRO A 138 4.28 -5.47 11.51
CA PRO A 138 3.83 -4.09 11.42
C PRO A 138 3.72 -3.61 9.97
N GLN A 139 3.01 -2.51 9.78
CA GLN A 139 2.91 -1.81 8.51
C GLN A 139 2.33 -2.66 7.37
N ILE A 140 1.43 -3.60 7.69
CA ILE A 140 0.71 -4.40 6.69
C ILE A 140 -0.58 -3.67 6.32
N PRO A 141 -0.78 -3.32 5.03
CA PRO A 141 -2.01 -2.66 4.60
C PRO A 141 -3.23 -3.55 4.80
N PRO A 142 -4.39 -2.97 5.12
CA PRO A 142 -5.65 -3.70 5.20
C PRO A 142 -6.13 -4.20 3.83
N LEU A 143 -7.13 -5.09 3.84
CA LEU A 143 -7.83 -5.50 2.63
C LEU A 143 -8.45 -4.28 1.94
N GLU A 144 -8.16 -4.13 0.65
CA GLU A 144 -8.68 -3.04 -0.18
C GLU A 144 -9.44 -3.58 -1.39
N GLY A 145 -10.61 -3.02 -1.65
CA GLY A 145 -11.41 -3.27 -2.83
C GLY A 145 -11.70 -1.97 -3.59
N ARG A 146 -11.72 -2.05 -4.91
CA ARG A 146 -12.07 -0.94 -5.79
C ARG A 146 -13.12 -1.37 -6.79
N LEU A 147 -14.13 -0.52 -7.03
CA LEU A 147 -15.14 -0.70 -8.07
C LEU A 147 -15.17 0.57 -8.92
N GLY A 148 -14.96 0.41 -10.21
CA GLY A 148 -14.98 1.45 -11.20
C GLY A 148 -16.10 1.27 -12.20
N LEU A 149 -16.72 2.36 -12.64
CA LEU A 149 -17.66 2.37 -13.74
C LEU A 149 -17.31 3.55 -14.66
N THR A 150 -17.09 3.25 -15.93
CA THR A 150 -16.73 4.24 -16.95
C THR A 150 -17.76 4.24 -18.07
N TYR A 151 -18.18 5.42 -18.46
CA TYR A 151 -18.94 5.65 -19.67
C TYR A 151 -18.11 6.47 -20.66
N GLU A 152 -18.00 5.98 -21.89
CA GLU A 152 -17.27 6.65 -22.97
C GLU A 152 -18.16 6.79 -24.18
N ARG A 153 -18.17 7.97 -24.80
CA ARG A 153 -18.88 8.22 -26.04
C ARG A 153 -18.20 9.33 -26.84
N ASP A 154 -17.89 9.04 -28.09
CA ASP A 154 -17.27 9.97 -29.04
C ASP A 154 -15.99 10.61 -28.44
N ASN A 155 -16.08 11.86 -28.04
CA ASN A 155 -14.96 12.65 -27.53
C ASN A 155 -15.04 12.97 -26.02
N TRP A 156 -15.99 12.40 -25.29
CA TRP A 156 -16.09 12.57 -23.85
C TRP A 156 -16.20 11.26 -23.09
N SER A 157 -15.74 11.27 -21.86
CA SER A 157 -15.87 10.16 -20.92
C SER A 157 -16.18 10.67 -19.52
N THR A 158 -16.82 9.83 -18.73
CA THR A 158 -16.97 10.04 -17.29
C THR A 158 -16.76 8.73 -16.56
N SER A 159 -16.17 8.78 -15.37
CA SER A 159 -16.00 7.60 -14.53
C SER A 159 -16.23 7.90 -13.07
N GLY A 160 -16.75 6.90 -12.36
CA GLY A 160 -16.84 6.86 -10.91
C GLY A 160 -15.97 5.72 -10.38
N LEU A 161 -15.28 5.97 -9.29
CA LEU A 161 -14.48 5.00 -8.56
C LEU A 161 -14.91 4.97 -7.10
N TRP A 162 -15.30 3.81 -6.62
CA TRP A 162 -15.52 3.56 -5.21
C TRP A 162 -14.37 2.71 -4.65
N ARG A 163 -13.61 3.28 -3.74
CA ARG A 163 -12.53 2.61 -2.99
C ARG A 163 -13.04 2.26 -1.60
N MET A 164 -12.88 1.00 -1.21
CA MET A 164 -13.29 0.45 0.07
C MET A 164 -12.09 -0.19 0.74
N VAL A 165 -11.81 0.21 1.96
CA VAL A 165 -10.70 -0.30 2.77
C VAL A 165 -11.27 -0.87 4.06
N ALA A 166 -10.92 -2.11 4.38
CA ALA A 166 -11.34 -2.75 5.61
C ALA A 166 -10.62 -2.17 6.83
N SER A 167 -11.13 -2.43 8.02
CA SER A 167 -10.38 -2.17 9.25
C SER A 167 -9.15 -3.08 9.34
N GLN A 168 -8.06 -2.56 9.91
CA GLN A 168 -6.87 -3.35 10.24
C GLN A 168 -6.76 -3.53 11.74
N GLY A 169 -7.00 -4.75 12.22
CA GLY A 169 -6.85 -5.13 13.63
C GLY A 169 -5.61 -5.98 13.91
N ARG A 170 -4.83 -6.33 12.87
CA ARG A 170 -3.57 -7.05 13.03
C ARG A 170 -2.42 -6.05 13.05
N VAL A 171 -2.09 -5.58 14.23
CA VAL A 171 -1.10 -4.54 14.45
C VAL A 171 0.03 -5.03 15.35
N ALA A 172 1.20 -4.44 15.18
CA ALA A 172 2.34 -4.59 16.07
C ALA A 172 2.69 -3.21 16.63
N GLU A 173 1.97 -2.79 17.68
CA GLU A 173 2.10 -1.47 18.24
C GLU A 173 3.55 -1.11 18.59
N ASN A 174 3.95 0.11 18.22
CA ASN A 174 5.30 0.62 18.37
C ASN A 174 6.38 -0.17 17.65
N GLN A 175 6.01 -0.99 16.66
CA GLN A 175 6.93 -1.64 15.74
C GLN A 175 6.70 -1.13 14.31
N GLY A 176 7.75 -1.18 13.49
CA GLY A 176 7.69 -0.70 12.12
C GLY A 176 9.03 -0.70 11.41
N THR A 177 9.24 0.35 10.65
CA THR A 177 10.45 0.60 9.88
C THR A 177 11.02 1.97 10.25
N VAL A 178 12.10 2.37 9.60
CA VAL A 178 12.64 3.73 9.72
C VAL A 178 11.64 4.81 9.31
N VAL A 179 10.67 4.48 8.44
CA VAL A 179 9.72 5.45 7.87
C VAL A 179 8.46 5.60 8.71
N GLY A 180 8.01 4.54 9.36
CA GLY A 180 6.76 4.56 10.12
C GLY A 180 6.59 3.36 11.03
N LYS A 181 5.61 3.44 11.90
CA LYS A 181 5.28 2.38 12.87
C LYS A 181 3.77 2.21 13.00
N ASP A 182 3.36 1.05 13.47
CA ASP A 182 1.99 0.85 13.92
C ASP A 182 1.74 1.61 15.23
N PHE A 183 0.59 2.29 15.30
CA PHE A 183 0.13 2.97 16.53
C PHE A 183 -0.91 2.10 17.24
N ASP A 184 -1.98 1.79 16.51
CA ASP A 184 -3.14 1.04 16.96
C ASP A 184 -3.87 0.45 15.73
N GLU A 185 -5.00 -0.18 15.98
CA GLU A 185 -5.91 -0.58 14.91
C GLU A 185 -6.37 0.63 14.09
N SER A 186 -6.75 0.42 12.85
CA SER A 186 -7.35 1.44 12.01
C SER A 186 -8.76 1.05 11.57
N ALA A 187 -9.66 2.04 11.57
CA ALA A 187 -11.01 1.87 11.08
C ALA A 187 -11.03 1.71 9.56
N GLY A 188 -11.95 0.90 9.07
CA GLY A 188 -12.24 0.83 7.64
C GLY A 188 -12.95 2.08 7.14
N PHE A 189 -12.83 2.34 5.83
CA PHE A 189 -13.49 3.47 5.18
C PHE A 189 -13.89 3.16 3.75
N GLY A 190 -14.75 4.01 3.19
CA GLY A 190 -15.10 4.02 1.78
C GLY A 190 -15.11 5.42 1.25
N VAL A 191 -14.45 5.65 0.10
CA VAL A 191 -14.37 6.95 -0.57
C VAL A 191 -14.78 6.83 -2.03
N LEU A 192 -15.47 7.84 -2.52
CA LEU A 192 -15.97 7.92 -3.88
C LEU A 192 -15.27 9.06 -4.61
N ALA A 193 -14.77 8.79 -5.82
CA ALA A 193 -14.26 9.78 -6.75
C ALA A 193 -15.06 9.75 -8.05
N VAL A 194 -15.22 10.91 -8.67
CA VAL A 194 -15.87 11.07 -9.97
C VAL A 194 -15.03 11.99 -10.84
N ASN A 195 -14.86 11.61 -12.10
CA ASN A 195 -14.14 12.46 -13.05
C ASN A 195 -14.79 12.43 -14.43
N GLY A 196 -14.43 13.40 -15.24
CA GLY A 196 -14.82 13.47 -16.64
C GLY A 196 -13.70 14.03 -17.50
N ALA A 197 -13.73 13.69 -18.77
CA ALA A 197 -12.79 14.21 -19.75
C ALA A 197 -13.49 14.50 -21.07
N TYR A 198 -13.00 15.55 -21.74
CA TYR A 198 -13.47 15.95 -23.06
C TYR A 198 -12.28 16.20 -24.01
N ARG A 199 -12.27 15.52 -25.14
CA ARG A 199 -11.28 15.70 -26.18
C ARG A 199 -11.76 16.76 -27.18
N LEU A 200 -11.19 17.96 -27.05
CA LEU A 200 -11.51 19.08 -27.93
C LEU A 200 -11.11 18.80 -29.39
N ASN A 201 -9.94 18.21 -29.57
CA ASN A 201 -9.39 17.79 -30.86
C ASN A 201 -8.26 16.77 -30.63
N LYS A 202 -7.51 16.40 -31.69
CA LYS A 202 -6.41 15.44 -31.61
C LYS A 202 -5.26 15.87 -30.67
N ASN A 203 -5.12 17.15 -30.43
CA ASN A 203 -4.02 17.75 -29.65
C ASN A 203 -4.41 18.14 -28.22
N PHE A 204 -5.70 18.36 -27.94
CA PHE A 204 -6.16 18.87 -26.66
C PHE A 204 -7.22 18.00 -26.02
N LYS A 205 -6.97 17.65 -24.76
CA LYS A 205 -7.92 16.96 -23.87
C LYS A 205 -8.02 17.71 -22.55
N LEU A 206 -9.23 18.00 -22.11
CA LEU A 206 -9.54 18.56 -20.80
C LEU A 206 -10.06 17.44 -19.90
N SER A 207 -9.63 17.43 -18.65
CA SER A 207 -10.14 16.52 -17.63
C SER A 207 -10.38 17.28 -16.34
N ALA A 208 -11.41 16.89 -15.60
CA ALA A 208 -11.69 17.43 -14.28
C ALA A 208 -12.31 16.34 -13.41
N GLY A 209 -12.14 16.48 -12.11
CA GLY A 209 -12.69 15.50 -11.18
C GLY A 209 -12.79 16.01 -9.76
N VAL A 210 -13.42 15.18 -8.95
CA VAL A 210 -13.58 15.36 -7.50
C VAL A 210 -13.18 14.06 -6.84
N ASP A 211 -12.19 14.13 -5.98
CA ASP A 211 -11.77 13.03 -5.12
C ASP A 211 -12.42 13.19 -3.74
N ASN A 212 -12.70 12.08 -3.07
CA ASN A 212 -13.42 12.04 -1.82
C ASN A 212 -14.71 12.88 -1.87
N LEU A 213 -15.57 12.58 -2.84
CA LEU A 213 -16.78 13.34 -3.18
C LEU A 213 -17.72 13.58 -1.97
N LEU A 214 -17.72 12.64 -1.02
CA LEU A 214 -18.59 12.71 0.18
C LEU A 214 -17.89 13.35 1.38
N ASP A 215 -16.73 13.96 1.20
CA ASP A 215 -15.93 14.61 2.24
C ASP A 215 -15.73 13.73 3.49
N LYS A 216 -15.43 12.46 3.27
CA LYS A 216 -15.20 11.51 4.36
C LYS A 216 -13.89 11.82 5.06
N ALA A 217 -13.92 12.07 6.37
CA ALA A 217 -12.71 12.10 7.19
C ALA A 217 -12.19 10.67 7.41
N TYR A 218 -10.96 10.39 6.99
CA TYR A 218 -10.31 9.09 7.14
C TYR A 218 -8.78 9.23 7.12
N SER A 219 -8.09 8.22 7.63
CA SER A 219 -6.65 8.05 7.51
C SER A 219 -6.33 6.65 7.00
N GLU A 220 -5.28 6.53 6.22
CA GLU A 220 -4.73 5.23 5.84
C GLU A 220 -4.07 4.56 7.05
N HIS A 221 -4.06 3.21 7.07
CA HIS A 221 -3.36 2.47 8.12
C HIS A 221 -1.87 2.83 8.21
N LEU A 222 -1.25 3.08 7.07
CA LEU A 222 0.20 3.39 6.96
C LEU A 222 0.52 4.87 7.10
N ASN A 223 -0.46 5.74 7.35
CA ASN A 223 -0.19 7.16 7.55
C ASN A 223 0.61 7.40 8.82
N LEU A 224 1.53 8.35 8.74
CA LEU A 224 2.32 8.78 9.89
C LEU A 224 1.43 9.51 10.90
N ALA A 225 1.83 9.46 12.17
CA ALA A 225 1.26 10.34 13.17
C ALA A 225 1.68 11.79 12.95
N GLY A 226 0.93 12.72 13.52
CA GLY A 226 1.35 14.08 13.70
C GLY A 226 2.61 14.19 14.58
N SER A 227 2.98 15.40 14.94
CA SER A 227 4.09 15.66 15.86
C SER A 227 3.72 16.72 16.89
N ALA A 228 4.40 16.69 18.04
CA ALA A 228 4.14 17.65 19.10
C ALA A 228 4.31 19.12 18.68
N GLY A 229 5.17 19.40 17.68
CA GLY A 229 5.34 20.75 17.13
C GLY A 229 4.17 21.23 16.28
N PHE A 230 3.24 20.37 15.92
CA PHE A 230 2.06 20.67 15.12
C PHE A 230 0.74 20.31 15.81
N ALA A 231 0.76 20.00 17.11
CA ALA A 231 -0.42 19.63 17.90
C ALA A 231 -1.48 20.75 17.87
N ASP A 232 -1.08 22.02 17.91
CA ASP A 232 -1.98 23.18 17.81
C ASP A 232 -2.74 23.27 16.47
N TYR A 233 -2.28 22.54 15.46
CA TYR A 233 -2.94 22.39 14.15
C TYR A 233 -3.74 21.08 14.04
N GLY A 234 -3.97 20.37 15.13
CA GLY A 234 -4.70 19.09 15.15
C GLY A 234 -3.89 17.90 14.66
N LEU A 235 -2.58 18.04 14.53
CA LEU A 235 -1.67 16.96 14.11
C LEU A 235 -0.98 16.32 15.34
N GLU A 236 -1.77 15.68 16.16
CA GLU A 236 -1.32 15.05 17.41
C GLU A 236 -0.32 13.90 17.13
N PRO A 237 0.70 13.72 18.00
CA PRO A 237 1.68 12.65 17.82
C PRO A 237 1.12 11.24 18.08
N THR A 238 -0.12 11.15 18.59
CA THR A 238 -0.80 9.89 18.92
C THR A 238 -1.90 9.52 17.93
N SER A 239 -2.14 10.34 16.90
CA SER A 239 -3.15 10.06 15.88
C SER A 239 -2.57 10.14 14.48
N ARG A 240 -3.07 9.28 13.57
CA ARG A 240 -2.69 9.31 12.16
C ARG A 240 -3.17 10.60 11.50
N VAL A 241 -2.33 11.13 10.63
CA VAL A 241 -2.71 12.27 9.79
C VAL A 241 -3.80 11.82 8.82
N ASN A 242 -4.89 12.58 8.75
CA ASN A 242 -5.97 12.29 7.81
C ASN A 242 -5.56 12.58 6.37
N GLU A 243 -6.18 11.84 5.47
CA GLU A 243 -6.16 12.13 4.05
C GLU A 243 -6.94 13.43 3.73
N PRO A 244 -6.67 14.06 2.57
CA PRO A 244 -7.43 15.22 2.15
C PRO A 244 -8.94 14.96 2.08
N GLY A 245 -9.72 15.94 2.48
CA GLY A 245 -11.17 15.96 2.28
C GLY A 245 -11.56 16.06 0.80
N CYS A 246 -12.76 16.51 0.54
CA CYS A 246 -13.26 16.70 -0.82
C CYS A 246 -12.33 17.62 -1.64
N THR A 247 -11.70 17.08 -2.67
CA THR A 247 -10.67 17.76 -3.46
C THR A 247 -11.09 17.85 -4.92
N TYR A 248 -11.08 19.06 -5.48
CA TYR A 248 -11.36 19.33 -6.89
C TYR A 248 -10.06 19.49 -7.66
N TRP A 249 -10.02 18.92 -8.86
CA TRP A 249 -8.86 19.05 -9.74
C TRP A 249 -9.27 19.25 -11.20
N ALA A 250 -8.37 19.86 -11.97
CA ALA A 250 -8.50 19.99 -13.42
C ALA A 250 -7.13 19.77 -14.09
N ARG A 251 -7.15 19.23 -15.30
CA ARG A 251 -5.96 18.91 -16.09
C ARG A 251 -6.19 19.22 -17.57
N VAL A 252 -5.17 19.75 -18.21
CA VAL A 252 -5.09 19.93 -19.68
C VAL A 252 -3.96 19.06 -20.21
N ASP A 253 -4.26 18.14 -21.12
CA ASP A 253 -3.27 17.36 -21.84
C ASP A 253 -3.11 17.96 -23.25
N MET A 254 -1.87 18.19 -23.66
CA MET A 254 -1.50 18.69 -24.99
C MET A 254 -0.51 17.75 -25.65
N SER A 255 -0.75 17.42 -26.92
CA SER A 255 0.13 16.61 -27.76
C SER A 255 0.52 17.42 -28.99
N PHE A 256 1.82 17.49 -29.30
CA PHE A 256 2.38 18.24 -30.43
C PHE A 256 2.92 17.30 -31.51
#